data_4402259be53ccf3894a78f74008ff220
#
_entry.id   4402259be53ccf3894a78f74008ff220
#
_cell.length_a   1.000
_cell.length_b   1.000
_cell.length_c   1.000
_cell.angle_alpha   90.00
_cell.angle_beta   90.00
_cell.angle_gamma   90.00
#
_symmetry.space_group_name_H-M   'P 1'
#
loop_
_entity.id
_entity.type
_entity.pdbx_description
1 polymer ?
#
loop_
_entity_poly.entity_id
_entity_poly.type
_entity_poly.pdbx_seq_one_letter_code
_entity_poly.pdbx_strand_id
1 'polypeptide(L)'
;MKLKKSKLIIGISSRALFDLDESHEIYKKEGLKSYEDYQIENEDKTLEPGEAFGLVKKILKINDLYEKENRIEVILLSRNTSDTGLRIRNSIESHGLNISRAAFCGGESPHRYVKDFGVHLFLSSNMEDVKLAIESNVAAATIMSRSDSSRRESSSDLLKIAFDGDAVIFSDESERVFQKDGLKAFIDNEVNSKSILKEGPFKSFLVELNKIQNEFKINECPIRTALITARSAPSDKRVIKTLRDWGVRIDESLFLGGMSKSKFLESFDADIFFDDQKKHINLSLIHI
;
A
#
# COMPACT_ATOMS: atom_id res chain seq x y z
N MET A 1 -11.31 4.01 32.20
CA MET A 1 -11.32 3.08 31.04
C MET A 1 -10.32 3.60 30.03
N LYS A 2 -9.12 2.99 29.87
CA LYS A 2 -8.18 3.43 28.83
C LYS A 2 -8.81 3.11 27.48
N LEU A 3 -9.05 4.13 26.66
CA LEU A 3 -9.48 3.94 25.27
C LEU A 3 -8.50 2.98 24.59
N LYS A 4 -9.02 1.87 24.07
CA LYS A 4 -8.22 0.92 23.28
C LYS A 4 -7.70 1.68 22.05
N LYS A 5 -6.38 1.76 21.91
CA LYS A 5 -5.78 2.46 20.77
C LYS A 5 -6.19 1.75 19.48
N SER A 6 -6.57 2.50 18.45
CA SER A 6 -6.88 1.94 17.12
C SER A 6 -5.64 1.27 16.55
N LYS A 7 -5.82 0.15 15.86
CA LYS A 7 -4.74 -0.53 15.12
C LYS A 7 -4.74 -0.05 13.67
N LEU A 8 -3.57 0.10 13.08
CA LEU A 8 -3.44 0.17 11.63
C LEU A 8 -3.60 -1.24 11.06
N ILE A 9 -4.62 -1.45 10.23
CA ILE A 9 -4.93 -2.75 9.65
C ILE A 9 -4.62 -2.73 8.15
N ILE A 10 -3.78 -3.67 7.71
CA ILE A 10 -3.38 -3.82 6.32
C ILE A 10 -3.86 -5.17 5.81
N GLY A 11 -4.63 -5.16 4.72
CA GLY A 11 -5.01 -6.36 4.00
C GLY A 11 -3.96 -6.71 2.95
N ILE A 12 -3.61 -7.99 2.82
CA ILE A 12 -2.66 -8.47 1.82
C ILE A 12 -3.23 -9.68 1.07
N SER A 13 -3.11 -9.70 -0.26
CA SER A 13 -3.47 -10.89 -1.03
C SER A 13 -2.37 -11.95 -0.97
N SER A 14 -2.75 -13.23 -1.10
CA SER A 14 -1.80 -14.35 -1.06
C SER A 14 -0.71 -14.23 -2.12
N ARG A 15 -1.06 -13.83 -3.36
CA ARG A 15 -0.08 -13.65 -4.45
C ARG A 15 0.81 -12.42 -4.33
N ALA A 16 0.41 -11.43 -3.55
CA ALA A 16 1.30 -10.31 -3.21
C ALA A 16 2.29 -10.72 -2.12
N LEU A 17 1.85 -11.58 -1.17
CA LEU A 17 2.68 -12.03 -0.05
C LEU A 17 3.66 -13.12 -0.45
N PHE A 18 3.24 -14.10 -1.25
CA PHE A 18 4.04 -15.25 -1.67
C PHE A 18 4.10 -15.39 -3.19
N ASP A 19 5.17 -16.00 -3.68
CA ASP A 19 5.28 -16.43 -5.06
C ASP A 19 4.37 -17.64 -5.30
N LEU A 20 3.35 -17.44 -6.10
CA LEU A 20 2.37 -18.43 -6.51
C LEU A 20 2.31 -18.57 -8.04
N ASP A 21 3.36 -18.15 -8.76
CA ASP A 21 3.35 -18.10 -10.22
C ASP A 21 3.27 -19.51 -10.82
N GLU A 22 4.01 -20.47 -10.27
CA GLU A 22 3.95 -21.89 -10.73
C GLU A 22 2.51 -22.43 -10.64
N SER A 23 1.88 -22.30 -9.49
CA SER A 23 0.50 -22.78 -9.29
C SER A 23 -0.51 -22.02 -10.15
N HIS A 24 -0.27 -20.73 -10.39
CA HIS A 24 -1.11 -19.93 -11.27
C HIS A 24 -1.00 -20.35 -12.75
N GLU A 25 0.19 -20.74 -13.21
CA GLU A 25 0.37 -21.29 -14.55
C GLU A 25 -0.35 -22.65 -14.71
N ILE A 26 -0.36 -23.50 -13.68
CA ILE A 26 -1.15 -24.73 -13.64
C ILE A 26 -2.64 -24.40 -13.78
N TYR A 27 -3.14 -23.41 -13.00
CA TYR A 27 -4.53 -22.96 -13.10
C TYR A 27 -4.90 -22.51 -14.53
N LYS A 28 -4.03 -21.73 -15.18
CA LYS A 28 -4.28 -21.22 -16.54
C LYS A 28 -4.30 -22.32 -17.60
N LYS A 29 -3.40 -23.30 -17.48
CA LYS A 29 -3.22 -24.36 -18.50
C LYS A 29 -4.16 -25.54 -18.30
N GLU A 30 -4.43 -25.91 -17.07
CA GLU A 30 -5.08 -27.18 -16.70
C GLU A 30 -6.39 -26.99 -15.93
N GLY A 31 -6.66 -25.76 -15.49
CA GLY A 31 -7.89 -25.39 -14.81
C GLY A 31 -7.88 -25.57 -13.30
N LEU A 32 -9.06 -25.35 -12.69
CA LEU A 32 -9.21 -25.24 -11.23
C LEU A 32 -8.84 -26.55 -10.52
N LYS A 33 -9.26 -27.72 -11.05
CA LYS A 33 -9.05 -28.99 -10.38
C LYS A 33 -7.56 -29.32 -10.24
N SER A 34 -6.76 -29.18 -11.30
CA SER A 34 -5.32 -29.42 -11.26
C SER A 34 -4.61 -28.44 -10.31
N TYR A 35 -5.08 -27.18 -10.23
CA TYR A 35 -4.61 -26.20 -9.26
C TYR A 35 -4.88 -26.66 -7.82
N GLU A 36 -6.09 -27.12 -7.53
CA GLU A 36 -6.47 -27.61 -6.20
C GLU A 36 -5.62 -28.79 -5.79
N ASP A 37 -5.52 -29.82 -6.65
CA ASP A 37 -4.71 -31.02 -6.39
C ASP A 37 -3.24 -30.65 -6.15
N TYR A 38 -2.67 -29.76 -6.99
CA TYR A 38 -1.29 -29.28 -6.80
C TYR A 38 -1.08 -28.58 -5.45
N GLN A 39 -2.01 -27.72 -5.02
CA GLN A 39 -1.88 -27.02 -3.73
C GLN A 39 -1.97 -27.98 -2.54
N ILE A 40 -2.85 -28.99 -2.63
CA ILE A 40 -3.01 -30.01 -1.58
C ILE A 40 -1.76 -30.91 -1.52
N GLU A 41 -1.27 -31.40 -2.66
CA GLU A 41 -0.05 -32.23 -2.73
C GLU A 41 1.21 -31.52 -2.19
N ASN A 42 1.23 -30.19 -2.25
CA ASN A 42 2.33 -29.37 -1.80
C ASN A 42 2.01 -28.55 -0.53
N GLU A 43 0.99 -28.94 0.26
CA GLU A 43 0.53 -28.12 1.41
C GLU A 43 1.60 -27.89 2.48
N ASP A 44 2.52 -28.83 2.65
CA ASP A 44 3.64 -28.75 3.59
C ASP A 44 4.91 -28.08 2.99
N LYS A 45 4.88 -27.77 1.70
CA LYS A 45 6.00 -27.15 1.01
C LYS A 45 5.88 -25.63 1.12
N THR A 46 6.75 -25.03 1.92
CA THR A 46 6.80 -23.58 2.13
C THR A 46 6.88 -22.81 0.81
N LEU A 47 6.03 -21.82 0.65
CA LEU A 47 6.04 -20.90 -0.50
C LEU A 47 7.20 -19.91 -0.38
N GLU A 48 7.81 -19.59 -1.51
CA GLU A 48 8.82 -18.55 -1.59
C GLU A 48 8.20 -17.15 -1.37
N PRO A 49 9.00 -16.20 -0.84
CA PRO A 49 8.57 -14.82 -0.68
C PRO A 49 8.11 -14.17 -1.99
N GLY A 50 6.92 -13.56 -1.98
CA GLY A 50 6.42 -12.71 -3.06
C GLY A 50 6.92 -11.26 -2.97
N GLU A 51 6.46 -10.41 -3.88
CA GLU A 51 6.92 -9.03 -4.02
C GLU A 51 6.68 -8.17 -2.76
N ALA A 52 5.56 -8.37 -2.06
CA ALA A 52 5.24 -7.62 -0.85
C ALA A 52 5.78 -8.25 0.44
N PHE A 53 6.43 -9.41 0.38
CA PHE A 53 6.86 -10.14 1.57
C PHE A 53 7.80 -9.30 2.46
N GLY A 54 8.84 -8.72 1.89
CA GLY A 54 9.80 -7.87 2.61
C GLY A 54 9.12 -6.65 3.28
N LEU A 55 8.21 -6.01 2.55
CA LEU A 55 7.40 -4.90 3.07
C LEU A 55 6.55 -5.34 4.27
N VAL A 56 5.83 -6.47 4.14
CA VAL A 56 4.98 -7.00 5.22
C VAL A 56 5.80 -7.37 6.46
N LYS A 57 6.96 -8.02 6.27
CA LYS A 57 7.88 -8.34 7.36
C LYS A 57 8.36 -7.08 8.10
N LYS A 58 8.75 -6.05 7.34
CA LYS A 58 9.19 -4.76 7.89
C LYS A 58 8.06 -4.06 8.66
N ILE A 59 6.85 -4.06 8.12
CA ILE A 59 5.64 -3.51 8.77
C ILE A 59 5.34 -4.23 10.08
N LEU A 60 5.36 -5.57 10.09
CA LEU A 60 5.09 -6.37 11.28
C LEU A 60 6.16 -6.18 12.37
N LYS A 61 7.43 -5.97 11.97
CA LYS A 61 8.55 -5.71 12.90
C LYS A 61 8.36 -4.44 13.74
N ILE A 62 7.57 -3.47 13.27
CA ILE A 62 7.25 -2.27 14.06
C ILE A 62 6.56 -2.64 15.37
N ASN A 63 5.83 -3.75 15.42
CA ASN A 63 5.17 -4.21 16.64
C ASN A 63 6.16 -4.61 17.75
N ASP A 64 7.42 -4.96 17.40
CA ASP A 64 8.46 -5.30 18.39
C ASP A 64 8.83 -4.11 19.30
N LEU A 65 8.49 -2.90 18.87
CA LEU A 65 8.68 -1.68 19.66
C LEU A 65 7.59 -1.48 20.73
N TYR A 66 6.61 -2.36 20.80
CA TYR A 66 5.47 -2.27 21.72
C TYR A 66 5.42 -3.46 22.67
N GLU A 67 5.50 -3.19 23.99
CA GLU A 67 5.52 -4.25 25.01
C GLU A 67 4.17 -4.97 25.25
N LYS A 68 3.05 -4.30 25.00
CA LYS A 68 1.73 -4.78 25.47
C LYS A 68 0.70 -5.04 24.38
N GLU A 69 0.69 -4.29 23.31
CA GLU A 69 -0.34 -4.37 22.26
C GLU A 69 0.25 -4.07 20.89
N ASN A 70 0.06 -4.97 19.94
CA ASN A 70 0.40 -4.71 18.55
C ASN A 70 -0.40 -3.52 18.02
N ARG A 71 0.31 -2.57 17.38
CA ARG A 71 -0.28 -1.37 16.79
C ARG A 71 -0.60 -1.56 15.33
N ILE A 72 0.02 -2.53 14.69
CA ILE A 72 -0.18 -2.88 13.30
C ILE A 72 -0.65 -4.33 13.21
N GLU A 73 -1.63 -4.57 12.35
CA GLU A 73 -2.12 -5.89 12.04
C GLU A 73 -2.15 -6.10 10.54
N VAL A 74 -1.67 -7.25 10.09
CA VAL A 74 -1.80 -7.69 8.71
C VAL A 74 -2.82 -8.81 8.64
N ILE A 75 -3.74 -8.72 7.67
CA ILE A 75 -4.80 -9.70 7.45
C ILE A 75 -4.64 -10.27 6.04
N LEU A 76 -4.68 -11.59 5.93
CA LEU A 76 -4.66 -12.26 4.62
C LEU A 76 -6.06 -12.22 3.99
N LEU A 77 -6.16 -11.68 2.79
CA LEU A 77 -7.39 -11.61 2.00
C LEU A 77 -7.16 -12.34 0.67
N SER A 78 -7.65 -13.58 0.56
CA SER A 78 -7.28 -14.49 -0.51
C SER A 78 -8.49 -14.98 -1.29
N ARG A 79 -8.32 -15.11 -2.62
CA ARG A 79 -9.30 -15.80 -3.50
C ARG A 79 -9.29 -17.32 -3.36
N ASN A 80 -8.29 -17.90 -2.70
CA ASN A 80 -8.21 -19.33 -2.48
C ASN A 80 -9.45 -19.85 -1.73
N THR A 81 -9.74 -21.13 -1.86
CA THR A 81 -10.62 -21.87 -0.95
C THR A 81 -9.92 -22.06 0.40
N SER A 82 -10.62 -22.49 1.43
CA SER A 82 -9.99 -22.83 2.72
C SER A 82 -8.98 -23.96 2.57
N ASP A 83 -9.27 -24.91 1.71
CA ASP A 83 -8.44 -26.08 1.45
C ASP A 83 -7.14 -25.71 0.74
N THR A 84 -7.21 -25.04 -0.41
CA THR A 84 -6.02 -24.56 -1.13
C THR A 84 -5.28 -23.46 -0.37
N GLY A 85 -5.92 -22.81 0.60
CA GLY A 85 -5.35 -21.81 1.50
C GLY A 85 -4.49 -22.40 2.61
N LEU A 86 -4.53 -23.71 2.86
CA LEU A 86 -3.75 -24.35 3.92
C LEU A 86 -2.24 -24.20 3.68
N ARG A 87 -1.77 -24.40 2.46
CA ARG A 87 -0.37 -24.17 2.08
C ARG A 87 0.11 -22.74 2.39
N ILE A 88 -0.76 -21.74 2.14
CA ILE A 88 -0.48 -20.33 2.46
C ILE A 88 -0.38 -20.15 3.98
N ARG A 89 -1.26 -20.77 4.74
CA ARG A 89 -1.25 -20.71 6.20
C ARG A 89 0.03 -21.34 6.77
N ASN A 90 0.38 -22.55 6.29
CA ASN A 90 1.62 -23.24 6.69
C ASN A 90 2.87 -22.39 6.34
N SER A 91 2.86 -21.72 5.19
CA SER A 91 3.94 -20.84 4.77
C SER A 91 4.05 -19.58 5.67
N ILE A 92 2.92 -18.99 6.06
CA ILE A 92 2.90 -17.87 7.04
C ILE A 92 3.57 -18.29 8.35
N GLU A 93 3.23 -19.47 8.86
CA GLU A 93 3.81 -20.03 10.09
C GLU A 93 5.30 -20.33 9.93
N SER A 94 5.69 -21.01 8.83
CA SER A 94 7.07 -21.34 8.53
C SER A 94 7.99 -20.11 8.42
N HIS A 95 7.48 -19.00 7.87
CA HIS A 95 8.19 -17.72 7.79
C HIS A 95 8.12 -16.89 9.07
N GLY A 96 7.41 -17.35 10.09
CA GLY A 96 7.26 -16.64 11.37
C GLY A 96 6.49 -15.31 11.27
N LEU A 97 5.59 -15.18 10.27
CA LEU A 97 4.79 -13.97 10.11
C LEU A 97 3.60 -13.98 11.08
N ASN A 98 3.45 -12.90 11.86
CA ASN A 98 2.33 -12.75 12.79
C ASN A 98 1.05 -12.30 12.05
N ILE A 99 0.48 -13.19 11.23
CA ILE A 99 -0.78 -12.98 10.47
C ILE A 99 -1.80 -14.02 10.95
N SER A 100 -2.64 -13.62 11.91
CA SER A 100 -3.60 -14.54 12.54
C SER A 100 -4.97 -14.57 11.85
N ARG A 101 -5.43 -13.43 11.31
CA ARG A 101 -6.72 -13.32 10.64
C ARG A 101 -6.60 -13.51 9.13
N ALA A 102 -7.56 -14.22 8.55
CA ALA A 102 -7.62 -14.45 7.10
C ALA A 102 -9.06 -14.57 6.62
N ALA A 103 -9.29 -14.25 5.33
CA ALA A 103 -10.46 -14.65 4.56
C ALA A 103 -10.01 -15.43 3.33
N PHE A 104 -10.60 -16.62 3.15
CA PHE A 104 -10.48 -17.43 1.95
C PHE A 104 -11.82 -17.38 1.23
N CYS A 105 -11.86 -16.86 0.00
CA CYS A 105 -13.10 -16.44 -0.66
C CYS A 105 -13.56 -17.38 -1.80
N GLY A 106 -12.88 -18.52 -2.00
CA GLY A 106 -13.33 -19.56 -2.94
C GLY A 106 -13.44 -19.08 -4.39
N GLY A 107 -12.46 -18.32 -4.89
CA GLY A 107 -12.44 -17.72 -6.22
C GLY A 107 -12.99 -16.30 -6.29
N GLU A 108 -13.87 -15.93 -5.37
CA GLU A 108 -14.48 -14.61 -5.33
C GLU A 108 -13.51 -13.53 -4.85
N SER A 109 -13.77 -12.25 -5.24
CA SER A 109 -12.99 -11.13 -4.76
C SER A 109 -13.18 -10.90 -3.26
N PRO A 110 -12.09 -10.74 -2.49
CA PRO A 110 -12.17 -10.48 -1.05
C PRO A 110 -12.58 -9.03 -0.71
N HIS A 111 -12.75 -8.14 -1.70
CA HIS A 111 -13.01 -6.71 -1.49
C HIS A 111 -14.22 -6.44 -0.56
N ARG A 112 -15.24 -7.30 -0.63
CA ARG A 112 -16.46 -7.18 0.20
C ARG A 112 -16.19 -7.23 1.71
N TYR A 113 -15.07 -7.83 2.11
CA TYR A 113 -14.69 -7.96 3.52
C TYR A 113 -13.69 -6.91 4.00
N VAL A 114 -13.13 -6.07 3.11
CA VAL A 114 -12.10 -5.10 3.52
C VAL A 114 -12.61 -4.14 4.58
N LYS A 115 -13.88 -3.69 4.47
CA LYS A 115 -14.49 -2.80 5.47
C LYS A 115 -14.82 -3.52 6.77
N ASP A 116 -15.35 -4.75 6.69
CA ASP A 116 -15.74 -5.52 7.87
C ASP A 116 -14.53 -5.87 8.74
N PHE A 117 -13.37 -6.11 8.11
CA PHE A 117 -12.11 -6.26 8.81
C PHE A 117 -11.50 -4.94 9.30
N GLY A 118 -12.05 -3.80 8.92
CA GLY A 118 -11.51 -2.47 9.24
C GLY A 118 -10.17 -2.19 8.56
N VAL A 119 -9.98 -2.72 7.34
CA VAL A 119 -8.74 -2.53 6.57
C VAL A 119 -8.58 -1.06 6.16
N HIS A 120 -7.42 -0.48 6.45
CA HIS A 120 -7.06 0.87 6.10
C HIS A 120 -6.28 0.95 4.78
N LEU A 121 -5.55 -0.13 4.44
CA LEU A 121 -4.82 -0.27 3.18
C LEU A 121 -4.92 -1.73 2.70
N PHE A 122 -5.34 -1.95 1.46
CA PHE A 122 -5.38 -3.26 0.83
C PHE A 122 -4.34 -3.36 -0.29
N LEU A 123 -3.44 -4.34 -0.18
CA LEU A 123 -2.40 -4.62 -1.15
C LEU A 123 -2.68 -5.95 -1.86
N SER A 124 -2.83 -5.91 -3.17
CA SER A 124 -3.15 -7.09 -3.97
C SER A 124 -2.34 -7.12 -5.27
N SER A 125 -2.03 -8.30 -5.78
CA SER A 125 -1.52 -8.48 -7.15
C SER A 125 -2.63 -8.49 -8.20
N ASN A 126 -3.90 -8.44 -7.79
CA ASN A 126 -5.06 -8.43 -8.68
C ASN A 126 -5.65 -7.02 -8.78
N MET A 127 -5.59 -6.41 -9.98
CA MET A 127 -6.08 -5.06 -10.25
C MET A 127 -7.59 -4.91 -10.04
N GLU A 128 -8.38 -5.95 -10.32
CA GLU A 128 -9.83 -5.93 -10.12
C GLU A 128 -10.18 -5.81 -8.62
N ASP A 129 -9.50 -6.59 -7.77
CA ASP A 129 -9.69 -6.52 -6.32
C ASP A 129 -9.34 -5.15 -5.76
N VAL A 130 -8.27 -4.53 -6.29
CA VAL A 130 -7.85 -3.19 -5.91
C VAL A 130 -8.90 -2.15 -6.30
N LYS A 131 -9.37 -2.20 -7.56
CA LYS A 131 -10.42 -1.30 -8.05
C LYS A 131 -11.68 -1.37 -7.18
N LEU A 132 -12.17 -2.57 -6.91
CA LEU A 132 -13.36 -2.78 -6.07
C LEU A 132 -13.17 -2.31 -4.62
N ALA A 133 -11.97 -2.43 -4.07
CA ALA A 133 -11.65 -1.91 -2.75
C ALA A 133 -11.67 -0.37 -2.72
N ILE A 134 -11.10 0.28 -3.74
CA ILE A 134 -11.13 1.75 -3.88
C ILE A 134 -12.57 2.25 -4.04
N GLU A 135 -13.38 1.61 -4.88
CA GLU A 135 -14.81 1.92 -5.03
C GLU A 135 -15.58 1.75 -3.71
N SER A 136 -15.07 0.90 -2.83
CA SER A 136 -15.57 0.73 -1.45
C SER A 136 -15.00 1.77 -0.46
N ASN A 137 -14.29 2.80 -0.93
CA ASN A 137 -13.60 3.82 -0.10
C ASN A 137 -12.56 3.24 0.87
N VAL A 138 -11.83 2.22 0.48
CA VAL A 138 -10.65 1.72 1.18
C VAL A 138 -9.44 1.99 0.29
N ALA A 139 -8.37 2.57 0.87
CA ALA A 139 -7.12 2.73 0.15
C ALA A 139 -6.63 1.36 -0.31
N ALA A 140 -6.31 1.24 -1.58
CA ALA A 140 -5.82 -0.03 -2.13
C ALA A 140 -4.80 0.22 -3.25
N ALA A 141 -3.89 -0.73 -3.42
CA ALA A 141 -2.87 -0.63 -4.46
C ALA A 141 -2.49 -2.00 -5.03
N THR A 142 -2.16 -2.01 -6.32
CA THR A 142 -1.68 -3.21 -7.02
C THR A 142 -0.18 -3.36 -6.81
N ILE A 143 0.23 -4.51 -6.29
CA ILE A 143 1.63 -4.92 -6.23
C ILE A 143 2.03 -5.44 -7.61
N MET A 144 3.06 -4.85 -8.20
CA MET A 144 3.58 -5.22 -9.51
C MET A 144 4.91 -5.96 -9.35
N SER A 145 5.10 -7.04 -10.11
CA SER A 145 6.39 -7.72 -10.19
C SER A 145 7.43 -6.81 -10.85
N ARG A 146 8.62 -6.73 -10.26
CA ARG A 146 9.75 -6.06 -10.87
C ARG A 146 10.28 -6.89 -12.04
N SER A 147 10.62 -6.24 -13.14
CA SER A 147 11.32 -6.86 -14.27
C SER A 147 12.79 -7.18 -13.98
N ASP A 148 13.38 -6.58 -12.95
CA ASP A 148 14.77 -6.81 -12.54
C ASP A 148 14.82 -7.60 -11.23
N SER A 149 15.57 -8.71 -11.27
CA SER A 149 15.78 -9.65 -10.16
C SER A 149 16.64 -9.10 -9.00
N SER A 150 16.95 -7.82 -8.99
CA SER A 150 17.65 -7.18 -7.87
C SER A 150 16.68 -6.88 -6.73
N ARG A 151 16.27 -7.89 -5.97
CA ARG A 151 15.69 -7.70 -4.64
C ARG A 151 16.70 -6.92 -3.81
N ARG A 152 16.53 -5.59 -3.70
CA ARG A 152 17.24 -4.82 -2.68
C ARG A 152 16.56 -5.17 -1.37
N GLU A 153 17.14 -6.08 -0.61
CA GLU A 153 16.87 -6.11 0.82
C GLU A 153 17.40 -4.78 1.38
N SER A 154 16.47 -3.87 1.67
CA SER A 154 16.85 -2.66 2.40
C SER A 154 17.40 -3.10 3.75
N SER A 155 18.68 -2.81 4.01
CA SER A 155 19.36 -3.13 5.28
C SER A 155 18.83 -2.30 6.46
N SER A 156 17.95 -1.35 6.20
CA SER A 156 17.36 -0.47 7.20
C SER A 156 16.05 -1.03 7.74
N ASP A 157 15.92 -1.03 9.07
CA ASP A 157 14.65 -1.35 9.75
C ASP A 157 13.60 -0.23 9.62
N LEU A 158 13.98 0.91 9.06
CA LEU A 158 13.13 2.06 8.86
C LEU A 158 12.18 1.83 7.68
N LEU A 159 10.88 1.87 7.93
CA LEU A 159 9.85 1.78 6.89
C LEU A 159 9.70 3.13 6.18
N LYS A 160 10.03 3.18 4.90
CA LYS A 160 10.00 4.39 4.07
C LYS A 160 8.88 4.32 3.05
N ILE A 161 7.86 5.16 3.21
CA ILE A 161 6.67 5.18 2.36
C ILE A 161 6.62 6.50 1.60
N ALA A 162 6.60 6.46 0.29
CA ALA A 162 6.42 7.62 -0.58
C ALA A 162 5.02 7.62 -1.20
N PHE A 163 4.49 8.81 -1.44
CA PHE A 163 3.17 9.03 -2.03
C PHE A 163 3.27 10.09 -3.13
N ASP A 164 2.53 9.90 -4.21
CA ASP A 164 2.15 11.02 -5.07
C ASP A 164 1.07 11.88 -4.37
N GLY A 165 0.87 13.08 -4.87
CA GLY A 165 -0.12 14.03 -4.34
C GLY A 165 -1.51 13.81 -4.92
N ASP A 166 -1.67 14.21 -6.18
CA ASP A 166 -2.96 14.20 -6.88
C ASP A 166 -3.42 12.77 -7.18
N ALA A 167 -4.70 12.51 -7.07
CA ALA A 167 -5.34 11.20 -7.22
C ALA A 167 -4.90 10.11 -6.21
N VAL A 168 -3.93 10.39 -5.33
CA VAL A 168 -3.46 9.50 -4.26
C VAL A 168 -3.84 10.06 -2.88
N ILE A 169 -3.08 11.04 -2.37
CA ILE A 169 -3.39 11.70 -1.10
C ILE A 169 -4.60 12.62 -1.25
N PHE A 170 -4.62 13.39 -2.33
CA PHE A 170 -5.69 14.32 -2.68
C PHE A 170 -6.55 13.76 -3.81
N SER A 171 -7.76 14.32 -4.00
CA SER A 171 -8.58 13.97 -5.16
C SER A 171 -7.89 14.39 -6.46
N ASP A 172 -8.36 13.83 -7.57
CA ASP A 172 -7.91 14.14 -8.93
C ASP A 172 -8.46 15.46 -9.49
N GLU A 173 -9.13 16.28 -8.67
CA GLU A 173 -9.79 17.52 -9.09
C GLU A 173 -8.82 18.49 -9.77
N SER A 174 -7.66 18.69 -9.20
CA SER A 174 -6.63 19.58 -9.73
C SER A 174 -5.98 19.02 -11.00
N GLU A 175 -5.76 17.71 -11.04
CA GLU A 175 -5.25 17.01 -12.23
C GLU A 175 -6.24 17.13 -13.41
N ARG A 176 -7.54 16.99 -13.16
CA ARG A 176 -8.59 17.20 -14.19
C ARG A 176 -8.56 18.63 -14.75
N VAL A 177 -8.36 19.65 -13.93
CA VAL A 177 -8.21 21.04 -14.39
C VAL A 177 -6.97 21.16 -15.28
N PHE A 178 -5.85 20.57 -14.88
CA PHE A 178 -4.62 20.57 -15.66
C PHE A 178 -4.81 19.89 -17.04
N GLN A 179 -5.42 18.71 -17.05
CA GLN A 179 -5.64 17.93 -18.29
C GLN A 179 -6.59 18.63 -19.26
N LYS A 180 -7.62 19.31 -18.74
CA LYS A 180 -8.64 19.97 -19.55
C LYS A 180 -8.20 21.34 -20.05
N ASP A 181 -7.65 22.16 -19.16
CA ASP A 181 -7.49 23.59 -19.36
C ASP A 181 -6.02 24.04 -19.29
N GLY A 182 -5.09 23.12 -19.06
CA GLY A 182 -3.65 23.32 -19.06
C GLY A 182 -3.06 23.94 -17.79
N LEU A 183 -1.74 24.15 -17.82
CA LEU A 183 -0.96 24.58 -16.67
C LEU A 183 -1.39 25.93 -16.08
N LYS A 184 -1.75 26.90 -16.91
CA LYS A 184 -2.15 28.23 -16.46
C LYS A 184 -3.45 28.16 -15.64
N ALA A 185 -4.46 27.47 -16.16
CA ALA A 185 -5.74 27.28 -15.47
C ALA A 185 -5.56 26.52 -14.14
N PHE A 186 -4.68 25.50 -14.13
CA PHE A 186 -4.31 24.80 -12.91
C PHE A 186 -3.72 25.75 -11.86
N ILE A 187 -2.71 26.56 -12.24
CA ILE A 187 -2.07 27.52 -11.32
C ILE A 187 -3.09 28.55 -10.80
N ASP A 188 -3.90 29.11 -11.69
CA ASP A 188 -4.94 30.10 -11.32
C ASP A 188 -5.96 29.49 -10.35
N ASN A 189 -6.37 28.23 -10.58
CA ASN A 189 -7.25 27.49 -9.67
C ASN A 189 -6.62 27.27 -8.29
N GLU A 190 -5.37 26.85 -8.24
CA GLU A 190 -4.67 26.58 -7.00
C GLU A 190 -4.39 27.84 -6.17
N VAL A 191 -4.07 28.96 -6.82
CA VAL A 191 -3.81 30.25 -6.15
C VAL A 191 -5.07 30.90 -5.63
N ASN A 192 -6.14 30.88 -6.43
CA ASN A 192 -7.41 31.55 -6.10
C ASN A 192 -8.31 30.72 -5.18
N SER A 193 -8.10 29.43 -5.07
CA SER A 193 -8.89 28.57 -4.21
C SER A 193 -8.67 28.89 -2.73
N LYS A 194 -9.76 29.22 -2.03
CA LYS A 194 -9.76 29.44 -0.58
C LYS A 194 -9.93 28.14 0.22
N SER A 195 -10.41 27.09 -0.42
CA SER A 195 -10.62 25.78 0.19
C SER A 195 -9.34 24.93 0.18
N ILE A 196 -9.22 24.03 1.15
CA ILE A 196 -8.21 22.95 1.11
C ILE A 196 -8.52 21.98 -0.04
N LEU A 197 -7.55 21.14 -0.39
CA LEU A 197 -7.75 20.07 -1.36
C LEU A 197 -8.74 19.04 -0.82
N LYS A 198 -9.54 18.45 -1.72
CA LYS A 198 -10.43 17.36 -1.37
C LYS A 198 -9.64 16.08 -1.10
N GLU A 199 -10.23 15.21 -0.30
CA GLU A 199 -9.65 13.93 0.08
C GLU A 199 -9.47 13.01 -1.12
N GLY A 200 -8.29 12.39 -1.21
CA GLY A 200 -8.02 11.25 -2.08
C GLY A 200 -8.23 9.92 -1.36
N PRO A 201 -8.06 8.81 -2.08
CA PRO A 201 -8.33 7.48 -1.53
C PRO A 201 -7.43 7.10 -0.34
N PHE A 202 -6.24 7.68 -0.23
CA PHE A 202 -5.25 7.34 0.80
C PHE A 202 -5.33 8.17 2.08
N LYS A 203 -6.21 9.19 2.16
CA LYS A 203 -6.31 10.03 3.37
C LYS A 203 -6.54 9.21 4.63
N SER A 204 -7.51 8.29 4.62
CA SER A 204 -7.83 7.48 5.80
C SER A 204 -6.65 6.63 6.28
N PHE A 205 -5.92 6.02 5.34
CA PHE A 205 -4.70 5.28 5.63
C PHE A 205 -3.63 6.19 6.25
N LEU A 206 -3.39 7.37 5.67
CA LEU A 206 -2.42 8.34 6.18
C LEU A 206 -2.74 8.81 7.60
N VAL A 207 -4.01 9.06 7.90
CA VAL A 207 -4.45 9.47 9.24
C VAL A 207 -4.14 8.37 10.26
N GLU A 208 -4.43 7.09 9.95
CA GLU A 208 -4.13 5.97 10.86
C GLU A 208 -2.61 5.73 10.99
N LEU A 209 -1.86 5.84 9.89
CA LEU A 209 -0.40 5.76 9.90
C LEU A 209 0.20 6.87 10.79
N ASN A 210 -0.34 8.08 10.67
CA ASN A 210 0.13 9.23 11.43
C ASN A 210 -0.13 9.09 12.94
N LYS A 211 -1.18 8.39 13.36
CA LYS A 211 -1.38 8.07 14.78
C LYS A 211 -0.22 7.25 15.34
N ILE A 212 0.33 6.32 14.57
CA ILE A 212 1.52 5.54 14.96
C ILE A 212 2.75 6.45 14.98
N GLN A 213 2.98 7.25 13.92
CA GLN A 213 4.12 8.16 13.87
C GLN A 213 4.16 9.12 15.06
N ASN A 214 2.99 9.60 15.52
CA ASN A 214 2.88 10.53 16.66
C ASN A 214 3.14 9.89 18.03
N GLU A 215 3.29 8.56 18.11
CA GLU A 215 3.68 7.87 19.32
C GLU A 215 5.22 7.92 19.55
N PHE A 216 5.98 8.36 18.55
CA PHE A 216 7.43 8.43 18.56
C PHE A 216 7.92 9.88 18.39
N LYS A 217 9.08 10.19 18.94
CA LYS A 217 9.81 11.40 18.55
C LYS A 217 10.23 11.30 17.10
N ILE A 218 10.37 12.43 16.43
CA ILE A 218 10.67 12.48 14.97
C ILE A 218 11.86 11.61 14.59
N ASN A 219 12.95 11.68 15.37
CA ASN A 219 14.20 10.97 15.09
C ASN A 219 14.20 9.49 15.52
N GLU A 220 13.18 9.06 16.28
CA GLU A 220 13.04 7.71 16.81
C GLU A 220 11.90 6.94 16.11
N CYS A 221 11.17 7.60 15.20
CA CYS A 221 10.02 7.02 14.52
C CYS A 221 10.48 5.94 13.53
N PRO A 222 9.94 4.71 13.59
CA PRO A 222 10.29 3.64 12.67
C PRO A 222 9.69 3.81 11.26
N ILE A 223 8.91 4.88 11.06
CA ILE A 223 8.21 5.16 9.80
C ILE A 223 8.62 6.55 9.30
N ARG A 224 9.10 6.63 8.06
CA ARG A 224 9.35 7.87 7.33
C ARG A 224 8.41 7.96 6.16
N THR A 225 7.82 9.13 5.97
CA THR A 225 6.88 9.39 4.88
C THR A 225 7.40 10.49 3.98
N ALA A 226 7.22 10.35 2.67
CA ALA A 226 7.54 11.38 1.69
C ALA A 226 6.34 11.65 0.77
N LEU A 227 6.08 12.92 0.49
CA LEU A 227 5.26 13.37 -0.63
C LEU A 227 6.19 13.71 -1.79
N ILE A 228 6.00 13.08 -2.94
CA ILE A 228 6.80 13.31 -4.15
C ILE A 228 5.85 13.64 -5.30
N THR A 229 5.67 14.92 -5.57
CA THR A 229 4.63 15.40 -6.50
C THR A 229 5.20 16.27 -7.62
N ALA A 230 4.54 16.23 -8.78
CA ALA A 230 4.85 17.10 -9.91
C ALA A 230 4.49 18.59 -9.67
N ARG A 231 3.76 18.91 -8.60
CA ARG A 231 3.44 20.28 -8.24
C ARG A 231 4.70 21.11 -7.95
N SER A 232 4.59 22.43 -8.06
CA SER A 232 5.62 23.39 -7.70
C SER A 232 4.99 24.66 -7.13
N ALA A 233 5.78 25.62 -6.67
CA ALA A 233 5.27 26.94 -6.32
C ALA A 233 4.52 27.58 -7.52
N PRO A 234 3.39 28.24 -7.28
CA PRO A 234 2.77 28.54 -5.97
C PRO A 234 1.74 27.50 -5.49
N SER A 235 1.51 26.39 -6.24
CA SER A 235 0.49 25.38 -5.92
C SER A 235 0.83 24.50 -4.70
N ASP A 236 2.09 24.47 -4.27
CA ASP A 236 2.57 23.80 -3.06
C ASP A 236 1.92 24.30 -1.77
N LYS A 237 1.59 25.59 -1.72
CA LYS A 237 0.98 26.21 -0.52
C LYS A 237 -0.36 25.58 -0.13
N ARG A 238 -1.17 25.22 -1.12
CA ARG A 238 -2.48 24.59 -0.88
C ARG A 238 -2.30 23.18 -0.32
N VAL A 239 -1.33 22.42 -0.84
CA VAL A 239 -0.93 21.10 -0.33
C VAL A 239 -0.53 21.18 1.15
N ILE A 240 0.39 22.09 1.48
CA ILE A 240 0.90 22.26 2.85
C ILE A 240 -0.23 22.62 3.82
N LYS A 241 -1.13 23.55 3.40
CA LYS A 241 -2.29 23.93 4.20
C LYS A 241 -3.25 22.76 4.42
N THR A 242 -3.48 21.93 3.39
CA THR A 242 -4.36 20.78 3.47
C THR A 242 -3.83 19.72 4.45
N LEU A 243 -2.56 19.36 4.34
CA LEU A 243 -1.94 18.39 5.26
C LEU A 243 -1.97 18.88 6.72
N ARG A 244 -1.74 20.19 6.92
CA ARG A 244 -1.84 20.83 8.24
C ARG A 244 -3.25 20.77 8.79
N ASP A 245 -4.27 21.07 7.98
CA ASP A 245 -5.68 21.00 8.37
C ASP A 245 -6.11 19.59 8.76
N TRP A 246 -5.61 18.60 8.06
CA TRP A 246 -5.86 17.19 8.39
C TRP A 246 -5.05 16.68 9.59
N GLY A 247 -4.12 17.46 10.11
CA GLY A 247 -3.21 17.06 11.18
C GLY A 247 -2.29 15.90 10.77
N VAL A 248 -1.99 15.77 9.48
CA VAL A 248 -1.15 14.71 8.93
C VAL A 248 0.28 15.22 8.79
N ARG A 249 1.23 14.51 9.42
CA ARG A 249 2.66 14.72 9.27
C ARG A 249 3.16 13.94 8.06
N ILE A 250 3.82 14.64 7.14
CA ILE A 250 4.70 14.08 6.12
C ILE A 250 6.12 14.53 6.46
N ASP A 251 7.07 13.60 6.53
CA ASP A 251 8.44 13.90 6.97
C ASP A 251 9.24 14.68 5.91
N GLU A 252 9.04 14.36 4.62
CA GLU A 252 9.69 15.02 3.48
C GLU A 252 8.65 15.37 2.40
N SER A 253 8.73 16.58 1.85
CA SER A 253 7.83 17.01 0.78
C SER A 253 8.65 17.57 -0.38
N LEU A 254 8.60 16.89 -1.51
CA LEU A 254 9.36 17.17 -2.72
C LEU A 254 8.41 17.67 -3.81
N PHE A 255 8.51 18.96 -4.13
CA PHE A 255 7.71 19.64 -5.15
C PHE A 255 8.57 19.79 -6.41
N LEU A 256 8.38 18.89 -7.38
CA LEU A 256 9.33 18.65 -8.46
C LEU A 256 9.13 19.50 -9.71
N GLY A 257 7.99 20.20 -9.84
CA GLY A 257 7.72 21.05 -11.01
C GLY A 257 7.73 20.26 -12.34
N GLY A 258 7.28 19.01 -12.33
CA GLY A 258 7.26 18.16 -13.51
C GLY A 258 8.55 17.36 -13.79
N MET A 259 9.57 17.48 -12.94
CA MET A 259 10.76 16.61 -13.04
C MET A 259 10.41 15.15 -12.78
N SER A 260 11.22 14.22 -13.33
CA SER A 260 11.06 12.78 -13.10
C SER A 260 11.25 12.43 -11.61
N LYS A 261 10.35 11.64 -11.05
CA LYS A 261 10.36 11.20 -9.66
C LYS A 261 11.45 10.17 -9.35
N SER A 262 11.99 9.44 -10.36
CA SER A 262 12.86 8.27 -10.20
C SER A 262 14.03 8.50 -9.24
N LYS A 263 14.86 9.50 -9.55
CA LYS A 263 16.06 9.79 -8.75
C LYS A 263 15.73 10.21 -7.31
N PHE A 264 14.60 10.87 -7.11
CA PHE A 264 14.16 11.28 -5.79
C PHE A 264 13.66 10.09 -4.97
N LEU A 265 12.97 9.14 -5.61
CA LEU A 265 12.56 7.87 -4.98
C LEU A 265 13.77 7.02 -4.61
N GLU A 266 14.78 6.94 -5.49
CA GLU A 266 16.05 6.26 -5.20
C GLU A 266 16.80 6.93 -4.03
N SER A 267 16.86 8.27 -4.01
CA SER A 267 17.52 9.02 -2.93
C SER A 267 16.79 8.90 -1.59
N PHE A 268 15.46 8.86 -1.60
CA PHE A 268 14.65 8.60 -0.42
C PHE A 268 14.77 7.13 0.01
N ASP A 269 15.14 6.23 -0.90
CA ASP A 269 15.22 4.77 -0.71
C ASP A 269 13.87 4.21 -0.24
N ALA A 270 12.81 4.49 -1.01
CA ALA A 270 11.44 4.10 -0.68
C ALA A 270 11.27 2.57 -0.70
N ASP A 271 10.68 2.01 0.37
CA ASP A 271 10.21 0.62 0.39
C ASP A 271 8.97 0.45 -0.48
N ILE A 272 8.14 1.49 -0.56
CA ILE A 272 6.90 1.53 -1.31
C ILE A 272 6.61 2.96 -1.78
N PHE A 273 6.12 3.09 -3.01
CA PHE A 273 5.64 4.34 -3.57
C PHE A 273 4.25 4.16 -4.17
N PHE A 274 3.29 4.97 -3.74
CA PHE A 274 1.93 5.00 -4.25
C PHE A 274 1.79 6.08 -5.31
N ASP A 275 1.43 5.67 -6.54
CA ASP A 275 1.28 6.56 -7.71
C ASP A 275 0.09 6.07 -8.56
N ASP A 276 -0.71 6.97 -9.09
CA ASP A 276 -1.83 6.66 -9.98
C ASP A 276 -1.44 6.52 -11.46
N GLN A 277 -0.21 6.94 -11.83
CA GLN A 277 0.24 7.01 -13.21
C GLN A 277 1.03 5.78 -13.66
N LYS A 278 0.50 5.04 -14.64
CA LYS A 278 1.15 3.85 -15.23
C LYS A 278 2.57 4.08 -15.75
N LYS A 279 2.89 5.29 -16.22
CA LYS A 279 4.25 5.62 -16.72
C LYS A 279 5.33 5.54 -15.62
N HIS A 280 4.95 5.57 -14.36
CA HIS A 280 5.86 5.47 -13.22
C HIS A 280 5.98 4.04 -12.65
N ILE A 281 5.30 3.05 -13.26
CA ILE A 281 5.29 1.65 -12.79
C ILE A 281 6.71 1.09 -12.65
N ASN A 282 7.61 1.39 -13.59
CA ASN A 282 9.01 0.93 -13.54
C ASN A 282 9.81 1.54 -12.38
N LEU A 283 9.26 2.55 -11.68
CA LEU A 283 9.89 3.27 -10.58
C LEU A 283 9.31 2.88 -9.23
N SER A 284 8.14 2.28 -9.24
CA SER A 284 7.33 1.98 -8.05
C SER A 284 7.16 0.48 -7.90
N LEU A 285 7.22 0.00 -6.67
CA LEU A 285 6.85 -1.37 -6.31
C LEU A 285 5.33 -1.58 -6.35
N ILE A 286 4.56 -0.49 -6.36
CA ILE A 286 3.11 -0.53 -6.20
C ILE A 286 2.44 0.54 -7.04
N HIS A 287 1.40 0.15 -7.74
CA HIS A 287 0.55 1.02 -8.56
C HIS A 287 -0.90 0.99 -8.05
N ILE A 288 -1.53 2.14 -8.02
CA ILE A 288 -2.96 2.29 -7.70
C ILE A 288 -3.82 2.13 -8.94
#